data_c6c1e2a4fae15da9a791d6850cc31e9e
#
_entry.id   c6c1e2a4fae15da9a791d6850cc31e9e
#
_cell.length_a   1.000
_cell.length_b   1.000
_cell.length_c   1.000
_cell.angle_alpha   90.00
_cell.angle_beta   90.00
_cell.angle_gamma   90.00
#
_symmetry.space_group_name_H-M   'P 1'
#
loop_
_entity.id
_entity.type
_entity.pdbx_description
1 polymer ?
#
loop_
_entity_poly.entity_id
_entity_poly.type
_entity_poly.pdbx_seq_one_letter_code
_entity_poly.pdbx_strand_id
1 'polypeptide(L)'
;MKSGEMKSGEMKSLTIALTYDHKEDYLAAGFTPAAVMEFDGEETIAALEHSLSSLGHRVERVGRGIDLARRLAGGERWDLVFNIAEGVRGRSREAQVPAVCEMFDQPYTFSDPLTCAVTLDKPLAKRLVRDHGLPTTCFSIVESMADVEKVSIDGPLFVKPAAEGSSKGITARSKVENREELRAICAELLAAHDQPLLIEPFLPGRELTVGIVGNGGAASAVGVMEISFVGGDERCAYTAVNKDDFAARISYRLLNGEPVSERAREIALAAYGALSCRDAARIDLRCDASGEPHFLEANPLPGLNPRTGDLPMMSRLAGISHPELLGRIVTAAGDRWGL
;
A
#
# COMPACT_ATOMS: atom_id res chain seq x y z
N MET A 1 -14.30 -31.48 29.82
CA MET A 1 -13.83 -30.67 28.68
C MET A 1 -12.72 -29.80 29.23
N LYS A 2 -11.45 -30.07 28.87
CA LYS A 2 -10.29 -29.30 29.34
C LYS A 2 -10.10 -28.13 28.40
N SER A 3 -10.22 -26.90 28.88
CA SER A 3 -9.83 -25.67 28.22
C SER A 3 -8.32 -25.74 27.96
N GLY A 4 -7.93 -25.84 26.69
CA GLY A 4 -6.55 -25.72 26.28
C GLY A 4 -6.14 -24.25 26.39
N GLU A 5 -5.39 -23.91 27.43
CA GLU A 5 -4.61 -22.69 27.50
C GLU A 5 -3.59 -22.72 26.34
N MET A 6 -3.76 -21.84 25.36
CA MET A 6 -2.68 -21.54 24.43
C MET A 6 -1.53 -20.94 25.24
N LYS A 7 -0.44 -21.69 25.38
CA LYS A 7 0.83 -21.15 25.88
C LYS A 7 1.23 -20.03 24.92
N SER A 8 1.35 -18.82 25.44
CA SER A 8 2.08 -17.74 24.78
C SER A 8 3.52 -18.21 24.59
N GLY A 9 3.85 -18.69 23.39
CA GLY A 9 5.23 -18.95 23.02
C GLY A 9 5.97 -17.60 23.09
N GLU A 10 6.99 -17.50 23.93
CA GLU A 10 7.90 -16.37 23.90
C GLU A 10 8.46 -16.26 22.48
N MET A 11 8.21 -15.14 21.82
CA MET A 11 8.74 -14.87 20.49
C MET A 11 10.28 -14.83 20.60
N LYS A 12 10.97 -15.67 19.83
CA LYS A 12 12.43 -15.72 19.83
C LYS A 12 12.98 -14.33 19.46
N SER A 13 13.98 -13.86 20.18
CA SER A 13 14.67 -12.62 19.83
C SER A 13 15.38 -12.79 18.48
N LEU A 14 15.07 -11.92 17.53
CA LEU A 14 15.65 -11.91 16.17
C LEU A 14 16.61 -10.75 16.02
N THR A 15 17.62 -10.92 15.15
CA THR A 15 18.40 -9.82 14.59
C THR A 15 17.67 -9.33 13.32
N ILE A 16 17.22 -8.09 13.32
CA ILE A 16 16.42 -7.51 12.25
C ILE A 16 17.19 -6.39 11.56
N ALA A 17 17.38 -6.51 10.24
CA ALA A 17 17.84 -5.42 9.39
C ALA A 17 16.64 -4.54 8.99
N LEU A 18 16.60 -3.27 9.37
CA LEU A 18 15.59 -2.33 8.94
C LEU A 18 16.05 -1.63 7.65
N THR A 19 15.34 -1.87 6.54
CA THR A 19 15.63 -1.32 5.22
C THR A 19 14.55 -0.33 4.80
N TYR A 20 14.97 0.87 4.39
CA TYR A 20 14.09 2.01 4.14
C TYR A 20 14.73 3.00 3.15
N ASP A 21 13.91 3.85 2.55
CA ASP A 21 14.36 5.02 1.81
C ASP A 21 14.12 6.27 2.67
N HIS A 22 15.22 6.88 3.17
CA HIS A 22 15.15 8.04 4.05
C HIS A 22 14.92 9.32 3.24
N LYS A 23 13.79 9.96 3.44
CA LYS A 23 13.34 11.11 2.66
C LYS A 23 14.36 12.24 2.57
N GLU A 24 14.96 12.60 3.69
CA GLU A 24 15.91 13.70 3.79
C GLU A 24 17.21 13.43 3.03
N ASP A 25 17.66 12.15 2.98
CA ASP A 25 18.88 11.78 2.23
C ASP A 25 18.69 11.97 0.72
N TYR A 26 17.50 11.64 0.21
CA TYR A 26 17.19 11.84 -1.21
C TYR A 26 16.97 13.30 -1.55
N LEU A 27 16.35 14.09 -0.66
CA LEU A 27 16.25 15.55 -0.84
C LEU A 27 17.66 16.19 -0.88
N ALA A 28 18.56 15.79 0.03
CA ALA A 28 19.96 16.23 0.03
C ALA A 28 20.72 15.80 -1.22
N ALA A 29 20.36 14.66 -1.82
CA ALA A 29 20.89 14.18 -3.09
C ALA A 29 20.28 14.87 -4.33
N GLY A 30 19.40 15.85 -4.16
CA GLY A 30 18.81 16.66 -5.23
C GLY A 30 17.52 16.11 -5.84
N PHE A 31 16.87 15.14 -5.22
CA PHE A 31 15.54 14.69 -5.65
C PHE A 31 14.48 15.73 -5.28
N THR A 32 13.43 15.82 -6.09
CA THR A 32 12.33 16.76 -5.83
C THR A 32 11.44 16.25 -4.69
N PRO A 33 10.74 17.14 -3.95
CA PRO A 33 9.77 16.72 -2.94
C PRO A 33 8.71 15.75 -3.47
N ALA A 34 8.27 15.93 -4.72
CA ALA A 34 7.32 15.05 -5.38
C ALA A 34 7.89 13.63 -5.63
N ALA A 35 9.19 13.52 -5.95
CA ALA A 35 9.84 12.24 -6.19
C ALA A 35 9.98 11.40 -4.91
N VAL A 36 10.10 12.05 -3.74
CA VAL A 36 10.34 11.41 -2.44
C VAL A 36 9.10 11.40 -1.54
N MET A 37 7.91 11.63 -2.11
CA MET A 37 6.68 11.77 -1.34
C MET A 37 6.30 10.48 -0.58
N GLU A 38 6.64 9.32 -1.13
CA GLU A 38 6.37 8.00 -0.57
C GLU A 38 7.38 7.60 0.51
N PHE A 39 8.53 8.29 0.58
CA PHE A 39 9.61 7.90 1.48
C PHE A 39 9.35 8.34 2.92
N ASP A 40 9.83 7.53 3.84
CA ASP A 40 9.69 7.77 5.26
C ASP A 40 10.72 8.76 5.80
N GLY A 41 10.30 9.61 6.72
CA GLY A 41 11.20 10.45 7.50
C GLY A 41 11.68 9.74 8.77
N GLU A 42 12.63 10.39 9.48
CA GLU A 42 13.24 9.88 10.71
C GLU A 42 12.20 9.46 11.77
N GLU A 43 11.07 10.16 11.87
CA GLU A 43 10.01 9.82 12.83
C GLU A 43 9.49 8.40 12.65
N THR A 44 9.22 7.99 11.40
CA THR A 44 8.73 6.64 11.08
C THR A 44 9.80 5.60 11.38
N ILE A 45 11.04 5.84 10.92
CA ILE A 45 12.15 4.92 11.07
C ILE A 45 12.46 4.67 12.55
N ALA A 46 12.53 5.74 13.36
CA ALA A 46 12.76 5.65 14.79
C ALA A 46 11.60 4.94 15.52
N ALA A 47 10.34 5.17 15.10
CA ALA A 47 9.20 4.49 15.69
C ALA A 47 9.18 2.99 15.40
N LEU A 48 9.57 2.58 14.18
CA LEU A 48 9.72 1.16 13.82
C LEU A 48 10.83 0.49 14.63
N GLU A 49 12.02 1.09 14.67
CA GLU A 49 13.14 0.60 15.46
C GLU A 49 12.77 0.45 16.95
N HIS A 50 12.14 1.48 17.54
CA HIS A 50 11.68 1.44 18.92
C HIS A 50 10.68 0.32 19.17
N SER A 51 9.66 0.21 18.30
CA SER A 51 8.61 -0.80 18.47
C SER A 51 9.15 -2.23 18.33
N LEU A 52 9.96 -2.50 17.31
CA LEU A 52 10.60 -3.80 17.12
C LEU A 52 11.56 -4.15 18.28
N SER A 53 12.32 -3.16 18.77
CA SER A 53 13.20 -3.34 19.92
C SER A 53 12.43 -3.61 21.21
N SER A 54 11.26 -2.98 21.40
CA SER A 54 10.39 -3.21 22.57
C SER A 54 9.80 -4.62 22.61
N LEU A 55 9.73 -5.30 21.46
CA LEU A 55 9.36 -6.71 21.33
C LEU A 55 10.52 -7.68 21.62
N GLY A 56 11.70 -7.17 21.97
CA GLY A 56 12.87 -7.98 22.32
C GLY A 56 13.77 -8.30 21.12
N HIS A 57 13.55 -7.72 19.96
CA HIS A 57 14.42 -7.91 18.79
C HIS A 57 15.62 -6.95 18.83
N ARG A 58 16.73 -7.39 18.24
CA ARG A 58 17.87 -6.52 17.98
C ARG A 58 17.73 -5.91 16.58
N VAL A 59 17.50 -4.61 16.51
CA VAL A 59 17.27 -3.90 15.25
C VAL A 59 18.55 -3.18 14.81
N GLU A 60 18.86 -3.29 13.53
CA GLU A 60 19.96 -2.58 12.90
C GLU A 60 19.43 -1.79 11.69
N ARG A 61 19.65 -0.49 11.65
CA ARG A 61 19.32 0.36 10.50
C ARG A 61 20.30 0.11 9.38
N VAL A 62 19.85 -0.51 8.30
CA VAL A 62 20.67 -0.78 7.12
C VAL A 62 20.53 0.32 6.07
N GLY A 63 19.35 0.94 5.98
CA GLY A 63 19.07 1.99 5.02
C GLY A 63 18.58 1.45 3.68
N ARG A 64 19.07 2.00 2.59
CA ARG A 64 18.55 1.77 1.23
C ARG A 64 18.80 0.34 0.73
N GLY A 65 17.98 -0.10 -0.21
CA GLY A 65 18.15 -1.41 -0.85
C GLY A 65 19.57 -1.65 -1.42
N ILE A 66 20.23 -0.60 -1.96
CA ILE A 66 21.62 -0.72 -2.42
C ILE A 66 22.62 -0.96 -1.29
N ASP A 67 22.37 -0.40 -0.11
CA ASP A 67 23.24 -0.59 1.06
C ASP A 67 23.04 -2.00 1.63
N LEU A 68 21.78 -2.49 1.65
CA LEU A 68 21.48 -3.89 1.95
C LEU A 68 22.20 -4.85 0.99
N ALA A 69 22.11 -4.60 -0.32
CA ALA A 69 22.74 -5.44 -1.34
C ALA A 69 24.27 -5.54 -1.15
N ARG A 70 24.93 -4.42 -0.85
CA ARG A 70 26.39 -4.39 -0.58
C ARG A 70 26.77 -5.20 0.66
N ARG A 71 25.99 -5.09 1.71
CA ARG A 71 26.24 -5.81 2.98
C ARG A 71 26.00 -7.31 2.81
N LEU A 72 24.91 -7.70 2.14
CA LEU A 72 24.64 -9.10 1.82
C LEU A 72 25.74 -9.70 0.93
N ALA A 73 26.22 -8.97 -0.08
CA ALA A 73 27.35 -9.37 -0.92
C ALA A 73 28.66 -9.49 -0.12
N GLY A 74 28.83 -8.68 0.93
CA GLY A 74 29.92 -8.76 1.89
C GLY A 74 29.82 -9.94 2.86
N GLY A 75 28.76 -10.74 2.81
CA GLY A 75 28.55 -11.91 3.66
C GLY A 75 27.79 -11.66 4.95
N GLU A 76 27.32 -10.43 5.19
CA GLU A 76 26.46 -10.13 6.35
C GLU A 76 25.10 -10.80 6.20
N ARG A 77 24.50 -11.20 7.34
CA ARG A 77 23.18 -11.86 7.40
C ARG A 77 22.46 -11.44 8.67
N TRP A 78 21.13 -11.41 8.58
CA TRP A 78 20.20 -11.18 9.69
C TRP A 78 19.18 -12.32 9.74
N ASP A 79 18.54 -12.50 10.88
CA ASP A 79 17.44 -13.45 10.96
C ASP A 79 16.28 -13.00 10.04
N LEU A 80 16.01 -11.67 9.95
CA LEU A 80 14.95 -11.10 9.14
C LEU A 80 15.34 -9.70 8.63
N VAL A 81 15.02 -9.40 7.38
CA VAL A 81 15.00 -8.03 6.84
C VAL A 81 13.59 -7.47 7.00
N PHE A 82 13.40 -6.42 7.78
CA PHE A 82 12.16 -5.68 7.84
C PHE A 82 12.22 -4.57 6.78
N ASN A 83 11.50 -4.77 5.67
CA ASN A 83 11.60 -3.92 4.49
C ASN A 83 10.45 -2.93 4.39
N ILE A 84 10.77 -1.63 4.36
CA ILE A 84 9.83 -0.56 4.02
C ILE A 84 10.37 0.33 2.89
N ALA A 85 11.37 -0.14 2.14
CA ALA A 85 11.95 0.63 1.05
C ALA A 85 11.06 0.55 -0.20
N GLU A 86 10.64 1.70 -0.71
CA GLU A 86 9.78 1.87 -1.89
C GLU A 86 10.56 1.76 -3.22
N GLY A 87 11.87 2.08 -3.16
CA GLY A 87 12.69 2.21 -4.36
C GLY A 87 12.40 3.49 -5.14
N VAL A 88 13.33 3.87 -6.02
CA VAL A 88 13.30 5.17 -6.70
C VAL A 88 12.96 5.05 -8.17
N ARG A 89 13.49 4.04 -8.83
CA ARG A 89 13.48 3.93 -10.29
C ARG A 89 13.04 2.55 -10.76
N GLY A 90 12.35 2.56 -11.88
CA GLY A 90 11.88 1.37 -12.55
C GLY A 90 10.41 1.07 -12.27
N ARG A 91 9.77 0.43 -13.23
CA ARG A 91 8.34 0.05 -13.17
C ARG A 91 8.01 -0.91 -12.02
N SER A 92 9.03 -1.62 -11.50
CA SER A 92 8.91 -2.58 -10.41
C SER A 92 9.83 -2.21 -9.23
N ARG A 93 9.90 -0.91 -8.89
CA ARG A 93 10.84 -0.40 -7.88
C ARG A 93 10.68 -1.07 -6.51
N GLU A 94 9.47 -1.32 -6.07
CA GLU A 94 9.17 -1.98 -4.79
C GLU A 94 9.64 -3.44 -4.73
N ALA A 95 9.79 -4.09 -5.89
CA ALA A 95 10.27 -5.46 -5.99
C ALA A 95 11.80 -5.60 -5.81
N GLN A 96 12.56 -4.50 -5.81
CA GLN A 96 14.02 -4.55 -5.83
C GLN A 96 14.60 -5.13 -4.54
N VAL A 97 14.13 -4.70 -3.38
CA VAL A 97 14.63 -5.20 -2.09
C VAL A 97 14.24 -6.67 -1.88
N PRO A 98 12.99 -7.09 -2.06
CA PRO A 98 12.64 -8.52 -2.01
C PRO A 98 13.48 -9.38 -2.96
N ALA A 99 13.71 -8.93 -4.22
CA ALA A 99 14.53 -9.66 -5.17
C ALA A 99 16.00 -9.80 -4.72
N VAL A 100 16.58 -8.75 -4.14
CA VAL A 100 17.91 -8.82 -3.52
C VAL A 100 17.91 -9.83 -2.37
N CYS A 101 16.92 -9.82 -1.50
CA CYS A 101 16.82 -10.77 -0.40
C CYS A 101 16.75 -12.22 -0.93
N GLU A 102 15.93 -12.50 -1.94
CA GLU A 102 15.83 -13.84 -2.56
C GLU A 102 17.14 -14.30 -3.20
N MET A 103 17.89 -13.38 -3.85
CA MET A 103 19.22 -13.70 -4.43
C MET A 103 20.24 -14.18 -3.40
N PHE A 104 20.07 -13.80 -2.15
CA PHE A 104 21.00 -14.13 -1.05
C PHE A 104 20.40 -15.10 -0.01
N ASP A 105 19.24 -15.72 -0.28
CA ASP A 105 18.51 -16.58 0.65
C ASP A 105 18.27 -15.89 2.01
N GLN A 106 18.03 -14.57 2.00
CA GLN A 106 17.83 -13.74 3.18
C GLN A 106 16.33 -13.60 3.48
N PRO A 107 15.85 -14.07 4.65
CA PRO A 107 14.46 -13.86 5.07
C PRO A 107 14.09 -12.37 5.12
N TYR A 108 12.87 -12.04 4.68
CA TYR A 108 12.36 -10.67 4.66
C TYR A 108 10.86 -10.60 4.94
N THR A 109 10.37 -9.43 5.36
CA THR A 109 8.94 -9.15 5.56
C THR A 109 8.27 -8.72 4.28
N PHE A 110 6.94 -8.87 4.28
CA PHE A 110 6.03 -8.48 3.20
C PHE A 110 6.13 -9.35 1.94
N SER A 111 5.53 -8.85 0.88
CA SER A 111 5.29 -9.61 -0.34
C SER A 111 6.55 -9.83 -1.17
N ASP A 112 6.52 -10.89 -1.99
CA ASP A 112 7.61 -11.25 -2.89
C ASP A 112 7.75 -10.27 -4.06
N PRO A 113 8.85 -10.38 -4.84
CA PRO A 113 9.13 -9.47 -5.95
C PRO A 113 8.01 -9.45 -7.01
N LEU A 114 7.39 -10.59 -7.28
CA LEU A 114 6.32 -10.67 -8.28
C LEU A 114 5.07 -9.93 -7.80
N THR A 115 4.67 -10.16 -6.56
CA THR A 115 3.52 -9.46 -5.95
C THR A 115 3.75 -7.96 -5.91
N CYS A 116 4.93 -7.50 -5.44
CA CYS A 116 5.25 -6.07 -5.41
C CYS A 116 5.21 -5.44 -6.81
N ALA A 117 5.78 -6.12 -7.83
CA ALA A 117 5.75 -5.62 -9.20
C ALA A 117 4.34 -5.55 -9.80
N VAL A 118 3.51 -6.56 -9.53
CA VAL A 118 2.13 -6.64 -10.04
C VAL A 118 1.22 -5.61 -9.34
N THR A 119 1.33 -5.46 -8.04
CA THR A 119 0.45 -4.56 -7.27
C THR A 119 0.75 -3.10 -7.54
N LEU A 120 2.01 -2.74 -7.79
CA LEU A 120 2.39 -1.39 -8.20
C LEU A 120 1.77 -1.02 -9.57
N ASP A 121 1.63 -1.98 -10.48
CA ASP A 121 0.96 -1.80 -11.78
C ASP A 121 -0.56 -2.03 -11.64
N LYS A 122 -1.29 -0.95 -11.36
CA LYS A 122 -2.75 -0.99 -11.14
C LYS A 122 -3.53 -1.75 -12.23
N PRO A 123 -3.24 -1.57 -13.55
CA PRO A 123 -3.87 -2.35 -14.59
C PRO A 123 -3.65 -3.87 -14.48
N LEU A 124 -2.45 -4.31 -14.11
CA LEU A 124 -2.16 -5.72 -13.92
C LEU A 124 -2.86 -6.29 -12.69
N ALA A 125 -2.80 -5.59 -11.56
CA ALA A 125 -3.51 -5.95 -10.34
C ALA A 125 -5.02 -6.09 -10.59
N LYS A 126 -5.65 -5.11 -11.25
CA LYS A 126 -7.08 -5.14 -11.59
C LYS A 126 -7.46 -6.29 -12.53
N ARG A 127 -6.58 -6.65 -13.47
CA ARG A 127 -6.81 -7.81 -14.35
C ARG A 127 -6.84 -9.12 -13.57
N LEU A 128 -5.88 -9.32 -12.65
CA LEU A 128 -5.83 -10.51 -11.79
C LEU A 128 -7.04 -10.58 -10.86
N VAL A 129 -7.38 -9.48 -10.20
CA VAL A 129 -8.55 -9.39 -9.32
C VAL A 129 -9.85 -9.72 -10.09
N ARG A 130 -10.00 -9.18 -11.30
CA ARG A 130 -11.15 -9.46 -12.17
C ARG A 130 -11.19 -10.92 -12.62
N ASP A 131 -10.04 -11.53 -12.96
CA ASP A 131 -9.95 -12.94 -13.36
C ASP A 131 -10.37 -13.89 -12.25
N HIS A 132 -10.18 -13.47 -10.99
CA HIS A 132 -10.70 -14.16 -9.81
C HIS A 132 -12.19 -13.87 -9.52
N GLY A 133 -12.90 -13.17 -10.41
CA GLY A 133 -14.31 -12.87 -10.26
C GLY A 133 -14.63 -11.79 -9.20
N LEU A 134 -13.64 -11.03 -8.75
CA LEU A 134 -13.83 -9.99 -7.75
C LEU A 134 -14.24 -8.65 -8.37
N PRO A 135 -15.07 -7.85 -7.68
CA PRO A 135 -15.52 -6.56 -8.18
C PRO A 135 -14.35 -5.60 -8.37
N THR A 136 -14.20 -5.11 -9.57
CA THR A 136 -13.32 -3.98 -9.94
C THR A 136 -13.87 -3.32 -11.20
N THR A 137 -13.60 -2.03 -11.39
CA THR A 137 -14.10 -1.30 -12.56
C THR A 137 -13.46 -1.78 -13.86
N CYS A 138 -14.18 -1.66 -14.98
CA CYS A 138 -13.55 -1.67 -16.29
C CYS A 138 -12.59 -0.49 -16.41
N PHE A 139 -11.63 -0.57 -17.32
CA PHE A 139 -10.66 0.51 -17.51
C PHE A 139 -10.06 0.50 -18.93
N SER A 140 -9.53 1.65 -19.31
CA SER A 140 -8.67 1.82 -20.48
C SER A 140 -7.26 2.24 -20.05
N ILE A 141 -6.27 1.84 -20.83
CA ILE A 141 -4.88 2.29 -20.67
C ILE A 141 -4.60 3.27 -21.80
N VAL A 142 -4.00 4.40 -21.46
CA VAL A 142 -3.61 5.46 -22.38
C VAL A 142 -2.10 5.68 -22.26
N GLU A 143 -1.37 5.39 -23.33
CA GLU A 143 0.07 5.59 -23.44
C GLU A 143 0.41 6.82 -24.29
N SER A 144 -0.56 7.30 -25.07
CA SER A 144 -0.43 8.47 -25.95
C SER A 144 -1.75 9.19 -26.13
N MET A 145 -1.71 10.43 -26.62
CA MET A 145 -2.94 11.18 -26.94
C MET A 145 -3.80 10.49 -28.01
N ALA A 146 -3.23 9.65 -28.88
CA ALA A 146 -3.99 8.87 -29.84
C ALA A 146 -4.86 7.78 -29.17
N ASP A 147 -4.47 7.30 -27.99
CA ASP A 147 -5.24 6.30 -27.24
C ASP A 147 -6.42 6.92 -26.51
N VAL A 148 -6.37 8.21 -26.19
CA VAL A 148 -7.49 8.94 -25.57
C VAL A 148 -8.75 8.85 -26.43
N GLU A 149 -8.58 8.91 -27.75
CA GLU A 149 -9.71 8.83 -28.70
C GLU A 149 -10.36 7.45 -28.76
N LYS A 150 -9.66 6.41 -28.31
CA LYS A 150 -10.14 5.01 -28.26
C LYS A 150 -10.88 4.68 -26.96
N VAL A 151 -10.85 5.57 -25.97
CA VAL A 151 -11.56 5.36 -24.70
C VAL A 151 -13.07 5.35 -24.98
N SER A 152 -13.71 4.22 -24.72
CA SER A 152 -15.15 4.00 -24.96
C SER A 152 -15.97 3.81 -23.69
N ILE A 153 -15.44 4.24 -22.56
CA ILE A 153 -16.13 4.17 -21.26
C ILE A 153 -17.04 5.39 -21.13
N ASP A 154 -18.31 5.16 -20.79
CA ASP A 154 -19.32 6.20 -20.60
C ASP A 154 -19.34 6.74 -19.16
N GLY A 155 -19.88 7.95 -19.00
CA GLY A 155 -20.09 8.62 -17.73
C GLY A 155 -18.90 9.44 -17.24
N PRO A 156 -18.98 9.93 -16.00
CA PRO A 156 -17.83 10.54 -15.34
C PRO A 156 -16.68 9.53 -15.20
N LEU A 157 -15.47 9.97 -15.58
CA LEU A 157 -14.28 9.11 -15.54
C LEU A 157 -13.30 9.61 -14.47
N PHE A 158 -12.41 8.71 -14.06
CA PHE A 158 -11.29 9.03 -13.20
C PHE A 158 -9.99 8.68 -13.91
N VAL A 159 -9.06 9.63 -13.94
CA VAL A 159 -7.76 9.53 -14.63
C VAL A 159 -6.64 9.60 -13.62
N LYS A 160 -5.75 8.59 -13.64
CA LYS A 160 -4.59 8.54 -12.75
C LYS A 160 -3.39 7.85 -13.44
N PRO A 161 -2.14 8.12 -13.00
CA PRO A 161 -0.99 7.33 -13.42
C PRO A 161 -1.17 5.84 -13.06
N ALA A 162 -0.66 4.95 -13.91
CA ALA A 162 -0.86 3.51 -13.77
C ALA A 162 -0.02 2.87 -12.64
N ALA A 163 1.18 3.42 -12.35
CA ALA A 163 2.18 2.81 -11.46
C ALA A 163 2.76 3.81 -10.44
N GLU A 164 1.90 4.62 -9.83
CA GLU A 164 2.25 5.53 -8.73
C GLU A 164 1.47 5.19 -7.47
N GLY A 165 2.10 5.37 -6.32
CA GLY A 165 1.48 5.27 -5.00
C GLY A 165 1.15 6.64 -4.40
N SER A 166 0.69 6.66 -3.15
CA SER A 166 0.42 7.86 -2.33
C SER A 166 -0.34 8.98 -3.04
N SER A 167 -1.27 8.63 -3.92
CA SER A 167 -2.06 9.57 -4.73
C SER A 167 -1.24 10.51 -5.63
N LYS A 168 -0.01 10.17 -5.96
CA LYS A 168 0.85 10.96 -6.83
C LYS A 168 0.23 11.08 -8.24
N GLY A 169 0.13 12.31 -8.73
CA GLY A 169 -0.54 12.61 -10.00
C GLY A 169 -2.07 12.67 -9.92
N ILE A 170 -2.68 12.50 -8.72
CA ILE A 170 -4.11 12.66 -8.50
C ILE A 170 -4.40 14.08 -8.01
N THR A 171 -5.33 14.75 -8.68
CA THR A 171 -5.79 16.11 -8.34
C THR A 171 -7.33 16.18 -8.44
N ALA A 172 -7.91 17.30 -8.03
CA ALA A 172 -9.35 17.56 -8.21
C ALA A 172 -9.78 17.48 -9.69
N ARG A 173 -8.84 17.60 -10.65
CA ARG A 173 -9.07 17.47 -12.08
C ARG A 173 -9.02 16.03 -12.59
N SER A 174 -8.64 15.08 -11.74
CA SER A 174 -8.60 13.66 -12.11
C SER A 174 -10.00 13.07 -12.37
N LYS A 175 -11.05 13.67 -11.78
CA LYS A 175 -12.44 13.40 -12.15
C LYS A 175 -12.81 14.27 -13.34
N VAL A 176 -13.25 13.64 -14.42
CA VAL A 176 -13.64 14.31 -15.67
C VAL A 176 -15.07 13.95 -16.07
N GLU A 177 -15.82 14.92 -16.57
CA GLU A 177 -17.24 14.78 -16.91
C GLU A 177 -17.46 14.68 -18.44
N ASN A 178 -16.46 15.06 -19.24
CA ASN A 178 -16.58 15.12 -20.70
C ASN A 178 -15.25 14.86 -21.41
N ARG A 179 -15.31 14.72 -22.74
CA ARG A 179 -14.15 14.43 -23.60
C ARG A 179 -13.09 15.54 -23.62
N GLU A 180 -13.48 16.78 -23.48
CA GLU A 180 -12.55 17.91 -23.48
C GLU A 180 -11.69 17.89 -22.23
N GLU A 181 -12.31 17.69 -21.07
CA GLU A 181 -11.60 17.52 -19.80
C GLU A 181 -10.69 16.29 -19.82
N LEU A 182 -11.18 15.17 -20.40
CA LEU A 182 -10.37 13.94 -20.52
C LEU A 182 -9.11 14.20 -21.35
N ARG A 183 -9.21 14.87 -22.51
CA ARG A 183 -8.04 15.22 -23.32
C ARG A 183 -7.07 16.12 -22.57
N ALA A 184 -7.60 17.13 -21.90
CA ALA A 184 -6.79 18.10 -21.17
C ALA A 184 -5.97 17.45 -20.03
N ILE A 185 -6.61 16.62 -19.18
CA ILE A 185 -5.91 15.96 -18.07
C ILE A 185 -4.96 14.88 -18.57
N CYS A 186 -5.30 14.13 -19.62
CA CYS A 186 -4.39 13.14 -20.19
C CYS A 186 -3.15 13.81 -20.77
N ALA A 187 -3.27 14.93 -21.48
CA ALA A 187 -2.13 15.67 -22.01
C ALA A 187 -1.21 16.17 -20.89
N GLU A 188 -1.79 16.69 -19.80
CA GLU A 188 -1.03 17.14 -18.62
C GLU A 188 -0.29 15.99 -17.94
N LEU A 189 -0.98 14.90 -17.65
CA LEU A 189 -0.40 13.78 -16.91
C LEU A 189 0.63 13.00 -17.74
N LEU A 190 0.40 12.80 -19.04
CA LEU A 190 1.38 12.17 -19.93
C LEU A 190 2.66 13.01 -20.08
N ALA A 191 2.55 14.34 -20.03
CA ALA A 191 3.71 15.22 -20.06
C ALA A 191 4.47 15.24 -18.71
N ALA A 192 3.76 15.05 -17.61
CA ALA A 192 4.35 15.10 -16.26
C ALA A 192 4.93 13.76 -15.78
N HIS A 193 4.39 12.65 -16.28
CA HIS A 193 4.74 11.29 -15.85
C HIS A 193 5.15 10.44 -17.06
N ASP A 194 6.34 9.83 -16.98
CA ASP A 194 6.84 8.92 -18.03
C ASP A 194 6.25 7.51 -17.83
N GLN A 195 4.92 7.42 -17.88
CA GLN A 195 4.20 6.15 -17.70
C GLN A 195 2.77 6.24 -18.28
N PRO A 196 2.14 5.06 -18.53
CA PRO A 196 0.74 5.01 -18.95
C PRO A 196 -0.22 5.61 -17.92
N LEU A 197 -1.39 6.04 -18.40
CA LEU A 197 -2.52 6.45 -17.56
C LEU A 197 -3.57 5.35 -17.51
N LEU A 198 -4.18 5.19 -16.35
CA LEU A 198 -5.37 4.38 -16.11
C LEU A 198 -6.59 5.28 -16.13
N ILE A 199 -7.57 4.95 -16.98
CA ILE A 199 -8.86 5.65 -17.07
C ILE A 199 -9.95 4.66 -16.70
N GLU A 200 -10.76 4.98 -15.72
CA GLU A 200 -11.83 4.12 -15.22
C GLU A 200 -13.11 4.93 -14.91
N PRO A 201 -14.30 4.30 -14.82
CA PRO A 201 -15.50 4.98 -14.34
C PRO A 201 -15.25 5.57 -12.95
N PHE A 202 -15.71 6.80 -12.72
CA PHE A 202 -15.70 7.39 -11.39
C PHE A 202 -16.71 6.67 -10.49
N LEU A 203 -16.25 6.16 -9.37
CA LEU A 203 -17.10 5.53 -8.36
C LEU A 203 -17.57 6.60 -7.36
N PRO A 204 -18.89 6.88 -7.26
CA PRO A 204 -19.39 8.00 -6.46
C PRO A 204 -19.54 7.68 -4.97
N GLY A 205 -19.46 6.41 -4.59
CA GLY A 205 -19.74 5.97 -3.24
C GLY A 205 -18.57 6.12 -2.26
N ARG A 206 -18.74 5.47 -1.10
CA ARG A 206 -17.82 5.49 0.04
C ARG A 206 -16.45 4.95 -0.34
N GLU A 207 -15.40 5.59 0.17
CA GLU A 207 -14.03 5.11 0.06
C GLU A 207 -13.67 4.31 1.30
N LEU A 208 -13.19 3.09 1.10
CA LEU A 208 -12.91 2.12 2.16
C LEU A 208 -11.49 1.59 1.99
N THR A 209 -10.81 1.40 3.12
CA THR A 209 -9.52 0.71 3.15
C THR A 209 -9.56 -0.42 4.16
N VAL A 210 -8.95 -1.54 3.81
CA VAL A 210 -8.89 -2.75 4.65
C VAL A 210 -7.45 -3.10 4.93
N GLY A 211 -7.06 -3.06 6.19
CA GLY A 211 -5.76 -3.56 6.64
C GLY A 211 -5.82 -5.06 6.89
N ILE A 212 -4.85 -5.79 6.38
CA ILE A 212 -4.77 -7.25 6.50
C ILE A 212 -3.40 -7.62 7.06
N VAL A 213 -3.36 -8.61 7.96
CA VAL A 213 -2.14 -9.19 8.52
C VAL A 213 -2.25 -10.71 8.51
N GLY A 214 -1.14 -11.40 8.22
CA GLY A 214 -1.05 -12.85 8.18
C GLY A 214 -0.95 -13.42 6.77
N ASN A 215 -0.82 -14.74 6.67
CA ASN A 215 -0.57 -15.47 5.43
C ASN A 215 -1.62 -16.54 5.15
N GLY A 216 -2.02 -16.71 3.89
CA GLY A 216 -2.92 -17.77 3.45
C GLY A 216 -4.20 -17.82 4.29
N GLY A 217 -4.56 -19.00 4.83
CA GLY A 217 -5.75 -19.19 5.65
C GLY A 217 -5.71 -18.50 7.04
N ALA A 218 -4.53 -18.03 7.49
CA ALA A 218 -4.35 -17.26 8.72
C ALA A 218 -4.41 -15.73 8.48
N ALA A 219 -4.51 -15.29 7.23
CA ALA A 219 -4.69 -13.87 6.92
C ALA A 219 -6.01 -13.37 7.47
N SER A 220 -5.99 -12.26 8.17
CA SER A 220 -7.17 -11.66 8.78
C SER A 220 -7.17 -10.14 8.67
N ALA A 221 -8.36 -9.56 8.51
CA ALA A 221 -8.48 -8.11 8.49
C ALA A 221 -8.30 -7.54 9.90
N VAL A 222 -7.40 -6.57 10.01
CA VAL A 222 -7.22 -5.73 11.20
C VAL A 222 -8.46 -4.87 11.43
N GLY A 223 -9.02 -4.35 10.33
CA GLY A 223 -10.23 -3.54 10.33
C GLY A 223 -10.62 -3.12 8.92
N VAL A 224 -11.78 -2.49 8.84
CA VAL A 224 -12.25 -1.76 7.65
C VAL A 224 -12.42 -0.29 8.06
N MET A 225 -11.74 0.60 7.40
CA MET A 225 -11.77 2.02 7.70
C MET A 225 -12.37 2.79 6.53
N GLU A 226 -13.35 3.64 6.83
CA GLU A 226 -13.90 4.59 5.87
C GLU A 226 -13.09 5.87 5.90
N ILE A 227 -12.78 6.37 4.73
CA ILE A 227 -12.11 7.65 4.51
C ILE A 227 -13.14 8.60 3.92
N SER A 228 -13.41 9.71 4.59
CA SER A 228 -14.37 10.72 4.15
C SER A 228 -13.82 12.13 4.31
N PHE A 229 -14.34 13.06 3.49
CA PHE A 229 -13.94 14.47 3.56
C PHE A 229 -14.94 15.29 4.36
N VAL A 230 -14.46 16.04 5.31
CA VAL A 230 -15.29 16.97 6.11
C VAL A 230 -15.65 18.15 5.21
N GLY A 231 -16.96 18.36 4.98
CA GLY A 231 -17.47 19.46 4.16
C GLY A 231 -18.11 19.03 2.82
N GLY A 232 -18.15 17.75 2.49
CA GLY A 232 -18.98 17.21 1.40
C GLY A 232 -18.54 17.61 -0.01
N ASP A 233 -17.32 18.12 -0.20
CA ASP A 233 -16.82 18.39 -1.55
C ASP A 233 -16.35 17.07 -2.19
N GLU A 234 -17.27 16.41 -2.90
CA GLU A 234 -17.05 15.16 -3.64
C GLU A 234 -15.95 15.27 -4.71
N ARG A 235 -15.45 16.48 -5.00
CA ARG A 235 -14.36 16.74 -5.94
C ARG A 235 -12.98 16.44 -5.35
N CYS A 236 -12.90 16.27 -4.05
CA CYS A 236 -11.68 15.89 -3.39
C CYS A 236 -11.54 14.35 -3.41
N ALA A 237 -11.15 13.78 -4.54
CA ALA A 237 -10.38 12.56 -4.49
C ALA A 237 -9.15 12.81 -3.60
N TYR A 238 -8.72 11.81 -2.84
CA TYR A 238 -7.53 11.85 -2.00
C TYR A 238 -6.36 12.42 -2.81
N THR A 239 -6.11 13.75 -2.69
CA THR A 239 -5.09 14.43 -3.49
C THR A 239 -3.82 14.60 -2.67
N ALA A 240 -2.68 14.38 -3.30
CA ALA A 240 -1.36 14.49 -2.68
C ALA A 240 -0.98 15.93 -2.24
N VAL A 241 -1.77 16.93 -2.61
CA VAL A 241 -1.47 18.33 -2.35
C VAL A 241 -2.00 18.74 -0.98
N ASN A 242 -1.09 19.00 -0.04
CA ASN A 242 -1.31 19.53 1.32
C ASN A 242 -1.72 18.50 2.39
N LYS A 243 -0.83 17.55 2.70
CA LYS A 243 -1.03 16.67 3.86
C LYS A 243 -1.22 17.42 5.20
N ASP A 244 -0.66 18.61 5.36
CA ASP A 244 -0.75 19.38 6.61
C ASP A 244 -2.10 20.12 6.76
N ASP A 245 -2.70 20.64 5.67
CA ASP A 245 -4.05 21.21 5.67
C ASP A 245 -5.14 20.13 5.52
N PHE A 246 -4.83 18.98 4.94
CA PHE A 246 -5.72 17.85 4.72
C PHE A 246 -6.05 17.09 5.99
N ALA A 247 -5.14 16.96 6.94
CA ALA A 247 -5.39 16.28 8.23
C ALA A 247 -6.60 16.88 8.98
N ALA A 248 -6.91 18.17 8.75
CA ALA A 248 -8.08 18.83 9.31
C ALA A 248 -9.38 18.57 8.53
N ARG A 249 -9.31 17.98 7.31
CA ARG A 249 -10.45 17.78 6.41
C ARG A 249 -10.78 16.32 6.12
N ILE A 250 -9.94 15.38 6.55
CA ILE A 250 -10.19 13.94 6.37
C ILE A 250 -10.69 13.38 7.70
N SER A 251 -11.79 12.64 7.63
CA SER A 251 -12.32 11.86 8.75
C SER A 251 -12.09 10.38 8.49
N TYR A 252 -11.53 9.71 9.46
CA TYR A 252 -11.28 8.27 9.48
C TYR A 252 -12.22 7.59 10.47
N ARG A 253 -13.01 6.64 9.99
CA ARG A 253 -13.97 5.93 10.83
C ARG A 253 -13.79 4.42 10.67
N LEU A 254 -13.45 3.74 11.76
CA LEU A 254 -13.47 2.28 11.79
C LEU A 254 -14.91 1.78 11.71
N LEU A 255 -15.19 0.90 10.74
CA LEU A 255 -16.51 0.33 10.52
C LEU A 255 -16.63 -1.02 11.23
N ASN A 256 -17.73 -1.19 11.95
CA ASN A 256 -18.02 -2.42 12.69
C ASN A 256 -19.45 -2.88 12.42
N GLY A 257 -19.61 -4.08 11.84
CA GLY A 257 -20.90 -4.73 11.68
C GLY A 257 -21.86 -4.11 10.65
N GLU A 258 -21.37 -3.15 9.85
CA GLU A 258 -22.13 -2.62 8.71
C GLU A 258 -22.04 -3.63 7.52
N PRO A 259 -23.12 -3.88 6.78
CA PRO A 259 -23.06 -4.80 5.62
C PRO A 259 -21.96 -4.47 4.63
N VAL A 260 -21.73 -3.19 4.36
CA VAL A 260 -20.66 -2.74 3.45
C VAL A 260 -19.26 -3.05 4.00
N SER A 261 -19.07 -3.02 5.32
CA SER A 261 -17.76 -3.36 5.92
C SER A 261 -17.47 -4.86 5.83
N GLU A 262 -18.47 -5.71 6.01
CA GLU A 262 -18.30 -7.16 5.84
C GLU A 262 -18.03 -7.49 4.37
N ARG A 263 -18.75 -6.86 3.44
CA ARG A 263 -18.51 -7.04 2.01
C ARG A 263 -17.14 -6.55 1.56
N ALA A 264 -16.70 -5.39 2.04
CA ALA A 264 -15.35 -4.88 1.79
C ALA A 264 -14.27 -5.82 2.34
N ARG A 265 -14.47 -6.38 3.53
CA ARG A 265 -13.58 -7.37 4.15
C ARG A 265 -13.45 -8.64 3.30
N GLU A 266 -14.56 -9.18 2.82
CA GLU A 266 -14.58 -10.35 1.94
C GLU A 266 -13.79 -10.11 0.66
N ILE A 267 -14.09 -9.01 -0.04
CA ILE A 267 -13.40 -8.65 -1.29
C ILE A 267 -11.90 -8.43 -1.04
N ALA A 268 -11.54 -7.72 0.04
CA ALA A 268 -10.16 -7.42 0.33
C ALA A 268 -9.33 -8.67 0.68
N LEU A 269 -9.87 -9.59 1.50
CA LEU A 269 -9.20 -10.85 1.81
C LEU A 269 -9.05 -11.73 0.57
N ALA A 270 -10.07 -11.78 -0.29
CA ALA A 270 -9.99 -12.52 -1.54
C ALA A 270 -8.98 -11.88 -2.51
N ALA A 271 -8.94 -10.55 -2.62
CA ALA A 271 -7.95 -9.84 -3.44
C ALA A 271 -6.52 -10.02 -2.91
N TYR A 272 -6.34 -9.99 -1.57
CA TYR A 272 -5.07 -10.29 -0.91
C TYR A 272 -4.54 -11.67 -1.31
N GLY A 273 -5.41 -12.68 -1.29
CA GLY A 273 -5.06 -14.04 -1.72
C GLY A 273 -4.79 -14.14 -3.22
N ALA A 274 -5.65 -13.55 -4.06
CA ALA A 274 -5.52 -13.54 -5.52
C ALA A 274 -4.22 -12.88 -6.01
N LEU A 275 -3.78 -11.83 -5.32
CA LEU A 275 -2.52 -11.11 -5.59
C LEU A 275 -1.31 -11.74 -4.89
N SER A 276 -1.50 -12.82 -4.11
CA SER A 276 -0.45 -13.49 -3.34
C SER A 276 0.26 -12.57 -2.35
N CYS A 277 -0.45 -11.59 -1.78
CA CYS A 277 0.11 -10.72 -0.75
C CYS A 277 0.52 -11.54 0.49
N ARG A 278 1.56 -11.07 1.20
CA ARG A 278 2.15 -11.77 2.34
C ARG A 278 2.37 -10.83 3.50
N ASP A 279 2.30 -11.40 4.71
CA ASP A 279 2.58 -10.84 6.03
C ASP A 279 1.66 -9.68 6.42
N ALA A 280 1.56 -8.64 5.59
CA ALA A 280 0.57 -7.57 5.70
C ALA A 280 0.38 -6.83 4.38
N ALA A 281 -0.79 -6.26 4.18
CA ALA A 281 -1.07 -5.30 3.11
C ALA A 281 -2.28 -4.42 3.46
N ARG A 282 -2.46 -3.35 2.69
CA ARG A 282 -3.67 -2.53 2.67
C ARG A 282 -4.35 -2.67 1.31
N ILE A 283 -5.63 -2.97 1.33
CA ILE A 283 -6.46 -3.06 0.13
C ILE A 283 -7.44 -1.89 0.11
N ASP A 284 -7.40 -1.10 -0.93
CA ASP A 284 -8.24 0.08 -1.09
C ASP A 284 -9.40 -0.22 -2.03
N LEU A 285 -10.60 0.17 -1.60
CA LEU A 285 -11.86 -0.06 -2.30
C LEU A 285 -12.68 1.23 -2.36
N ARG A 286 -13.53 1.33 -3.36
CA ARG A 286 -14.54 2.39 -3.42
C ARG A 286 -15.87 1.83 -3.88
N CYS A 287 -16.94 2.31 -3.26
CA CYS A 287 -18.28 1.85 -3.58
C CYS A 287 -18.80 2.51 -4.87
N ASP A 288 -19.56 1.77 -5.63
CA ASP A 288 -20.35 2.29 -6.74
C ASP A 288 -21.63 3.00 -6.25
N ALA A 289 -22.49 3.42 -7.16
CA ALA A 289 -23.75 4.09 -6.84
C ALA A 289 -24.75 3.18 -6.11
N SER A 290 -24.60 1.86 -6.20
CA SER A 290 -25.44 0.90 -5.47
C SER A 290 -24.92 0.61 -4.05
N GLY A 291 -23.70 1.05 -3.73
CA GLY A 291 -23.02 0.79 -2.48
C GLY A 291 -22.14 -0.46 -2.49
N GLU A 292 -21.98 -1.16 -3.65
CA GLU A 292 -21.07 -2.30 -3.77
C GLU A 292 -19.60 -1.84 -3.81
N PRO A 293 -18.73 -2.38 -2.94
CA PRO A 293 -17.32 -2.04 -2.95
C PRO A 293 -16.58 -2.66 -4.15
N HIS A 294 -15.79 -1.87 -4.84
CA HIS A 294 -14.93 -2.29 -5.95
C HIS A 294 -13.46 -2.13 -5.56
N PHE A 295 -12.65 -3.11 -5.90
CA PHE A 295 -11.20 -3.05 -5.72
C PHE A 295 -10.59 -1.91 -6.56
N LEU A 296 -9.78 -1.06 -5.91
CA LEU A 296 -9.00 -0.01 -6.54
C LEU A 296 -7.54 -0.40 -6.69
N GLU A 297 -6.88 -0.75 -5.57
CA GLU A 297 -5.46 -1.10 -5.52
C GLU A 297 -5.12 -1.91 -4.27
N ALA A 298 -3.95 -2.54 -4.30
CA ALA A 298 -3.34 -3.22 -3.16
C ALA A 298 -1.97 -2.60 -2.87
N ASN A 299 -1.70 -2.37 -1.60
CA ASN A 299 -0.44 -1.82 -1.11
C ASN A 299 0.28 -2.89 -0.27
N PRO A 300 1.18 -3.68 -0.87
CA PRO A 300 1.88 -4.78 -0.20
C PRO A 300 3.02 -4.29 0.70
N LEU A 301 3.42 -3.02 0.57
CA LEU A 301 4.28 -2.28 1.50
C LEU A 301 3.42 -1.15 2.11
N PRO A 302 2.55 -1.46 3.10
CA PRO A 302 1.67 -0.45 3.67
C PRO A 302 2.47 0.55 4.49
N GLY A 303 2.12 1.84 4.40
CA GLY A 303 2.75 2.88 5.24
C GLY A 303 2.59 2.57 6.72
N LEU A 304 3.70 2.56 7.46
CA LEU A 304 3.79 2.17 8.87
C LEU A 304 4.07 3.31 9.83
N ASN A 305 3.95 4.57 9.40
CA ASN A 305 4.03 5.69 10.32
C ASN A 305 2.93 5.58 11.40
N PRO A 306 3.27 5.61 12.69
CA PRO A 306 2.30 5.37 13.76
C PRO A 306 1.17 6.40 13.86
N ARG A 307 1.35 7.61 13.29
CA ARG A 307 0.37 8.69 13.32
C ARG A 307 -0.42 8.82 12.03
N THR A 308 0.25 8.69 10.90
CA THR A 308 -0.30 9.02 9.56
C THR A 308 -0.46 7.82 8.63
N GLY A 309 0.12 6.67 8.97
CA GLY A 309 -0.05 5.44 8.20
C GLY A 309 -1.45 4.86 8.41
N ASP A 310 -2.15 4.54 7.31
CA ASP A 310 -3.53 4.04 7.39
C ASP A 310 -3.63 2.71 8.15
N LEU A 311 -2.67 1.79 7.96
CA LEU A 311 -2.67 0.50 8.67
C LEU A 311 -2.43 0.66 10.18
N PRO A 312 -1.42 1.43 10.67
CA PRO A 312 -1.27 1.74 12.09
C PRO A 312 -2.44 2.54 12.68
N MET A 313 -3.03 3.45 11.91
CA MET A 313 -4.19 4.23 12.35
C MET A 313 -5.40 3.32 12.56
N MET A 314 -5.68 2.45 11.59
CA MET A 314 -6.74 1.45 11.68
C MET A 314 -6.51 0.49 12.86
N SER A 315 -5.29 0.00 13.03
CA SER A 315 -4.86 -0.84 14.15
C SER A 315 -5.16 -0.17 15.50
N ARG A 316 -4.76 1.09 15.66
CA ARG A 316 -5.02 1.87 16.88
C ARG A 316 -6.52 2.05 17.15
N LEU A 317 -7.32 2.33 16.12
CA LEU A 317 -8.78 2.41 16.24
C LEU A 317 -9.42 1.06 16.62
N ALA A 318 -8.80 -0.05 16.22
CA ALA A 318 -9.17 -1.40 16.61
C ALA A 318 -8.62 -1.84 18.00
N GLY A 319 -7.92 -0.95 18.72
CA GLY A 319 -7.34 -1.24 20.03
C GLY A 319 -6.02 -2.02 20.00
N ILE A 320 -5.36 -2.12 18.85
CA ILE A 320 -4.08 -2.80 18.64
C ILE A 320 -2.98 -1.75 18.63
N SER A 321 -1.99 -1.88 19.50
CA SER A 321 -0.86 -0.95 19.58
C SER A 321 0.09 -1.10 18.39
N HIS A 322 0.91 -0.07 18.13
CA HIS A 322 1.90 -0.13 17.06
C HIS A 322 2.93 -1.27 17.25
N PRO A 323 3.51 -1.50 18.44
CA PRO A 323 4.36 -2.68 18.66
C PRO A 323 3.62 -3.99 18.42
N GLU A 324 2.36 -4.13 18.86
CA GLU A 324 1.57 -5.34 18.63
C GLU A 324 1.30 -5.58 17.13
N LEU A 325 1.00 -4.53 16.35
CA LEU A 325 0.85 -4.63 14.90
C LEU A 325 2.15 -5.15 14.27
N LEU A 326 3.30 -4.56 14.61
CA LEU A 326 4.60 -4.99 14.07
C LEU A 326 4.95 -6.41 14.52
N GLY A 327 4.63 -6.79 15.75
CA GLY A 327 4.80 -8.14 16.25
C GLY A 327 4.00 -9.16 15.42
N ARG A 328 2.76 -8.86 15.07
CA ARG A 328 1.94 -9.71 14.20
C ARG A 328 2.55 -9.85 12.79
N ILE A 329 3.10 -8.78 12.23
CA ILE A 329 3.79 -8.80 10.93
C ILE A 329 5.07 -9.65 11.00
N VAL A 330 5.89 -9.44 12.03
CA VAL A 330 7.12 -10.23 12.23
C VAL A 330 6.80 -11.71 12.46
N THR A 331 5.74 -12.02 13.22
CA THR A 331 5.28 -13.39 13.42
C THR A 331 4.85 -14.02 12.09
N ALA A 332 4.05 -13.33 11.28
CA ALA A 332 3.60 -13.84 9.99
C ALA A 332 4.79 -14.12 9.04
N ALA A 333 5.79 -13.23 9.01
CA ALA A 333 7.01 -13.46 8.26
C ALA A 333 7.85 -14.62 8.86
N GLY A 334 7.99 -14.67 10.18
CA GLY A 334 8.71 -15.73 10.88
C GLY A 334 8.12 -17.12 10.60
N ASP A 335 6.80 -17.27 10.69
CA ASP A 335 6.11 -18.51 10.38
C ASP A 335 6.36 -18.96 8.93
N ARG A 336 6.38 -18.01 7.99
CA ARG A 336 6.65 -18.27 6.57
C ARG A 336 8.08 -18.72 6.32
N TRP A 337 9.04 -18.20 7.06
CA TRP A 337 10.48 -18.52 6.94
C TRP A 337 10.95 -19.61 7.88
N GLY A 338 10.14 -20.06 8.84
CA GLY A 338 10.49 -21.07 9.82
C GLY A 338 11.49 -20.57 10.88
N LEU A 339 11.38 -19.31 11.34
CA LEU A 339 12.28 -18.64 12.29
C LEU A 339 11.94 -18.90 13.75
#